data_3e05c00ba05a0b9ae5d10a9f48c57e01
#
_entry.id   3e05c00ba05a0b9ae5d10a9f48c57e01
#
_cell.length_a   1.000
_cell.length_b   1.000
_cell.length_c   1.000
_cell.angle_alpha   90.00
_cell.angle_beta   90.00
_cell.angle_gamma   90.00
#
_symmetry.space_group_name_H-M   'P 1'
#
loop_
_entity.id
_entity.type
_entity.pdbx_description
1 polymer ?
#
loop_
_entity_poly.entity_id
_entity_poly.type
_entity_poly.pdbx_seq_one_letter_code
_entity_poly.pdbx_strand_id
1 'polypeptide(L)'
;MRSPLREGVAAPPAAADVEHSQLLPKLLEGLPEDRRLTILDLGPAVPETVEYFGQFRCRLYFADLFAEPIEGGADNVLQTLLDYPVHVQFDLCLFWDFLNLLDIDALRAFDAALKPYVHRGTRAHGFAAMNAMHALSIHHYGVRSADELVVRDDPLARRAARPHPQALLKQALTCLEIKRGTLLREGRLEVLLQGV
;
A
#
# COMPACT_ATOMS: atom_id res chain seq x y z
N MET A 1 -27.34 -43.27 -4.78
CA MET A 1 -27.19 -42.50 -3.55
C MET A 1 -26.21 -41.35 -3.85
N ARG A 2 -26.72 -40.13 -4.02
CA ARG A 2 -25.89 -38.93 -4.29
C ARG A 2 -25.67 -38.23 -2.98
N SER A 3 -24.39 -38.06 -2.60
CA SER A 3 -24.02 -37.24 -1.44
C SER A 3 -24.33 -35.76 -1.71
N PRO A 4 -24.88 -35.00 -0.75
CA PRO A 4 -25.08 -33.58 -0.91
C PRO A 4 -23.74 -32.85 -0.83
N LEU A 5 -23.52 -31.92 -1.78
CA LEU A 5 -22.45 -30.95 -1.77
C LEU A 5 -22.63 -30.09 -0.51
N ARG A 6 -21.60 -30.07 0.34
CA ARG A 6 -21.53 -29.11 1.45
C ARG A 6 -21.34 -27.71 0.85
N GLU A 7 -22.38 -26.91 0.93
CA GLU A 7 -22.24 -25.46 0.76
C GLU A 7 -21.27 -24.93 1.83
N GLY A 8 -20.13 -24.44 1.35
CA GLY A 8 -19.21 -23.72 2.21
C GLY A 8 -19.86 -22.44 2.68
N VAL A 9 -20.18 -22.37 3.95
CA VAL A 9 -20.58 -21.15 4.62
C VAL A 9 -19.39 -20.21 4.51
N ALA A 10 -19.52 -19.14 3.73
CA ALA A 10 -18.54 -18.06 3.69
C ALA A 10 -18.36 -17.54 5.11
N ALA A 11 -17.11 -17.43 5.57
CA ALA A 11 -16.81 -16.83 6.86
C ALA A 11 -17.42 -15.40 6.90
N PRO A 12 -17.97 -14.98 8.05
CA PRO A 12 -18.47 -13.63 8.17
C PRO A 12 -17.33 -12.63 7.87
N PRO A 13 -17.64 -11.52 7.20
CA PRO A 13 -16.63 -10.50 6.91
C PRO A 13 -15.96 -10.07 8.22
N ALA A 14 -14.63 -9.98 8.23
CA ALA A 14 -13.88 -9.50 9.37
C ALA A 14 -14.45 -8.14 9.81
N ALA A 15 -14.53 -7.92 11.12
CA ALA A 15 -14.96 -6.62 11.66
C ALA A 15 -14.05 -5.54 11.05
N ALA A 16 -14.68 -4.48 10.55
CA ALA A 16 -13.98 -3.37 9.95
C ALA A 16 -13.89 -2.25 10.98
N ASP A 17 -12.67 -1.83 11.29
CA ASP A 17 -12.42 -0.65 12.10
C ASP A 17 -12.24 0.59 11.23
N VAL A 18 -12.55 1.76 11.77
CA VAL A 18 -12.32 3.04 11.10
C VAL A 18 -11.17 3.76 11.80
N GLU A 19 -10.09 4.01 11.05
CA GLU A 19 -8.93 4.77 11.53
C GLU A 19 -8.87 6.13 10.83
N HIS A 20 -8.41 7.15 11.56
CA HIS A 20 -8.15 8.47 10.99
C HIS A 20 -6.68 8.62 10.59
N SER A 21 -6.46 8.88 9.31
CA SER A 21 -5.16 9.19 8.75
C SER A 21 -4.85 10.70 8.87
N GLN A 22 -3.65 11.02 9.31
CA GLN A 22 -3.20 12.41 9.41
C GLN A 22 -2.52 12.90 8.12
N LEU A 23 -1.99 11.98 7.31
CA LEU A 23 -1.24 12.30 6.10
C LEU A 23 -2.00 12.02 4.81
N LEU A 24 -3.06 11.20 4.82
CA LEU A 24 -3.91 11.00 3.65
C LEU A 24 -4.53 12.31 3.12
N PRO A 25 -5.02 13.25 3.96
CA PRO A 25 -5.47 14.55 3.47
C PRO A 25 -4.36 15.31 2.73
N LYS A 26 -3.10 15.19 3.18
CA LYS A 26 -1.94 15.83 2.53
C LYS A 26 -1.54 15.15 1.23
N LEU A 27 -1.74 13.84 1.13
CA LEU A 27 -1.59 13.10 -0.13
C LEU A 27 -2.55 13.63 -1.19
N LEU A 28 -3.79 13.90 -0.80
CA LEU A 28 -4.90 14.28 -1.67
C LEU A 28 -4.98 15.80 -1.94
N GLU A 29 -4.22 16.62 -1.20
CA GLU A 29 -4.25 18.07 -1.32
C GLU A 29 -3.75 18.53 -2.70
N GLY A 30 -4.51 19.40 -3.38
CA GLY A 30 -4.09 20.01 -4.64
C GLY A 30 -3.94 19.02 -5.80
N LEU A 31 -4.71 17.95 -5.81
CA LEU A 31 -4.77 17.04 -6.96
C LEU A 31 -5.31 17.79 -8.20
N PRO A 32 -4.74 17.55 -9.38
CA PRO A 32 -5.22 18.17 -10.60
C PRO A 32 -6.64 17.68 -10.93
N GLU A 33 -7.55 18.61 -11.19
CA GLU A 33 -8.93 18.33 -11.61
C GLU A 33 -9.09 18.28 -13.13
N ASP A 34 -8.16 18.88 -13.86
CA ASP A 34 -8.19 19.05 -15.31
C ASP A 34 -7.75 17.82 -16.10
N ARG A 35 -7.03 16.90 -15.47
CA ARG A 35 -6.54 15.67 -16.09
C ARG A 35 -6.93 14.41 -15.30
N ARG A 36 -6.80 13.26 -15.97
CA ARG A 36 -7.02 11.97 -15.33
C ARG A 36 -5.83 11.64 -14.39
N LEU A 37 -6.13 11.34 -13.14
CA LEU A 37 -5.16 10.81 -12.17
C LEU A 37 -4.88 9.34 -12.45
N THR A 38 -3.64 8.91 -12.22
CA THR A 38 -3.24 7.51 -12.24
C THR A 38 -2.82 7.12 -10.82
N ILE A 39 -3.50 6.13 -10.25
CA ILE A 39 -3.34 5.74 -8.84
C ILE A 39 -2.95 4.28 -8.77
N LEU A 40 -1.89 3.97 -8.04
CA LEU A 40 -1.46 2.62 -7.70
C LEU A 40 -1.87 2.30 -6.26
N ASP A 41 -2.59 1.22 -6.07
CA ASP A 41 -2.86 0.63 -4.75
C ASP A 41 -2.16 -0.72 -4.67
N LEU A 42 -1.28 -0.92 -3.69
CA LEU A 42 -0.57 -2.18 -3.48
C LEU A 42 -1.43 -3.23 -2.76
N GLY A 43 -2.58 -2.82 -2.23
CA GLY A 43 -3.56 -3.71 -1.61
C GLY A 43 -4.54 -4.31 -2.62
N PRO A 44 -5.45 -5.17 -2.13
CA PRO A 44 -6.54 -5.70 -2.92
C PRO A 44 -7.55 -4.61 -3.29
N ALA A 45 -8.30 -4.84 -4.36
CA ALA A 45 -9.40 -3.95 -4.73
C ALA A 45 -10.52 -4.06 -3.70
N VAL A 46 -10.68 -3.01 -2.89
CA VAL A 46 -11.75 -2.92 -1.88
C VAL A 46 -12.79 -1.87 -2.29
N PRO A 47 -14.08 -2.09 -1.97
CA PRO A 47 -15.17 -1.21 -2.39
C PRO A 47 -14.95 0.25 -1.99
N GLU A 48 -14.50 0.51 -0.77
CA GLU A 48 -14.32 1.87 -0.23
C GLU A 48 -13.34 2.68 -1.08
N THR A 49 -12.20 2.09 -1.44
CA THR A 49 -11.19 2.76 -2.28
C THR A 49 -11.76 3.05 -3.68
N VAL A 50 -12.48 2.08 -4.26
CA VAL A 50 -13.10 2.24 -5.59
C VAL A 50 -14.17 3.32 -5.56
N GLU A 51 -15.03 3.32 -4.55
CA GLU A 51 -16.11 4.31 -4.38
C GLU A 51 -15.55 5.71 -4.14
N TYR A 52 -14.54 5.85 -3.26
CA TYR A 52 -13.93 7.13 -2.96
C TYR A 52 -13.25 7.73 -4.20
N PHE A 53 -12.36 6.99 -4.85
CA PHE A 53 -11.66 7.50 -6.02
C PHE A 53 -12.54 7.55 -7.28
N GLY A 54 -13.65 6.83 -7.30
CA GLY A 54 -14.67 6.92 -8.37
C GLY A 54 -15.31 8.31 -8.51
N GLN A 55 -15.18 9.16 -7.49
CA GLN A 55 -15.63 10.56 -7.53
C GLN A 55 -14.67 11.46 -8.33
N PHE A 56 -13.46 10.99 -8.60
CA PHE A 56 -12.42 11.73 -9.33
C PHE A 56 -12.28 11.18 -10.75
N ARG A 57 -11.78 12.01 -11.65
CA ARG A 57 -11.36 11.52 -12.96
C ARG A 57 -10.05 10.77 -12.81
N CYS A 58 -10.10 9.47 -12.52
CA CYS A 58 -8.91 8.68 -12.26
C CYS A 58 -8.90 7.33 -12.99
N ARG A 59 -7.75 6.65 -12.92
CA ARG A 59 -7.55 5.24 -13.21
C ARG A 59 -6.88 4.60 -12.01
N LEU A 60 -7.50 3.56 -11.46
CA LEU A 60 -6.96 2.78 -10.37
C LEU A 60 -6.25 1.53 -10.93
N TYR A 61 -5.08 1.26 -10.40
CA TYR A 61 -4.34 0.02 -10.57
C TYR A 61 -4.21 -0.63 -9.20
N PHE A 62 -4.64 -1.88 -9.09
CA PHE A 62 -4.48 -2.69 -7.89
C PHE A 62 -3.44 -3.77 -8.17
N ALA A 63 -2.39 -3.82 -7.36
CA ALA A 63 -1.31 -4.80 -7.52
C ALA A 63 -1.47 -6.02 -6.59
N ASP A 64 -2.23 -5.87 -5.49
CA ASP A 64 -2.46 -6.89 -4.46
C ASP A 64 -1.18 -7.65 -4.04
N LEU A 65 -0.11 -6.87 -3.77
CA LEU A 65 1.19 -7.43 -3.42
C LEU A 65 1.20 -8.15 -2.06
N PHE A 66 0.16 -7.96 -1.27
CA PHE A 66 0.00 -8.66 0.01
C PHE A 66 -0.34 -10.13 -0.15
N ALA A 67 -0.94 -10.53 -1.26
CA ALA A 67 -1.27 -11.92 -1.55
C ALA A 67 -0.04 -12.76 -1.94
N GLU A 68 1.04 -12.12 -2.41
CA GLU A 68 2.19 -12.82 -2.98
C GLU A 68 3.32 -13.04 -1.97
N PRO A 69 3.93 -14.22 -1.92
CA PRO A 69 5.14 -14.46 -1.14
C PRO A 69 6.34 -13.80 -1.83
N ILE A 70 6.87 -12.73 -1.25
CA ILE A 70 8.03 -11.99 -1.79
C ILE A 70 9.34 -12.50 -1.16
N GLU A 71 9.42 -13.78 -0.84
CA GLU A 71 10.64 -14.39 -0.28
C GLU A 71 11.46 -15.09 -1.37
N GLY A 72 12.78 -14.88 -1.36
CA GLY A 72 13.71 -15.69 -2.17
C GLY A 72 13.70 -15.49 -3.68
N GLY A 73 13.37 -14.32 -4.17
CA GLY A 73 13.31 -14.02 -5.62
C GLY A 73 12.56 -12.72 -5.90
N ALA A 74 12.64 -11.80 -4.95
CA ALA A 74 11.91 -10.55 -4.94
C ALA A 74 12.00 -9.75 -6.27
N ASP A 75 13.16 -9.76 -6.92
CA ASP A 75 13.38 -9.01 -8.16
C ASP A 75 12.41 -9.43 -9.28
N ASN A 76 12.28 -10.72 -9.52
CA ASN A 76 11.43 -11.23 -10.60
C ASN A 76 9.94 -11.09 -10.28
N VAL A 77 9.55 -11.35 -9.02
CA VAL A 77 8.16 -11.26 -8.58
C VAL A 77 7.68 -9.81 -8.66
N LEU A 78 8.42 -8.87 -8.09
CA LEU A 78 8.05 -7.45 -8.09
C LEU A 78 8.06 -6.84 -9.49
N GLN A 79 9.02 -7.20 -10.36
CA GLN A 79 9.02 -6.77 -11.75
C GLN A 79 7.80 -7.29 -12.52
N THR A 80 7.37 -8.54 -12.26
CA THR A 80 6.19 -9.10 -12.92
C THR A 80 4.90 -8.47 -12.43
N LEU A 81 4.78 -8.22 -11.12
CA LEU A 81 3.58 -7.65 -10.51
C LEU A 81 3.42 -6.15 -10.80
N LEU A 82 4.52 -5.44 -11.03
CA LEU A 82 4.55 -4.02 -11.39
C LEU A 82 4.86 -3.81 -12.89
N ASP A 83 4.57 -4.78 -13.74
CA ASP A 83 4.76 -4.65 -15.20
C ASP A 83 3.59 -3.89 -15.83
N TYR A 84 3.72 -2.57 -15.87
CA TYR A 84 2.77 -1.68 -16.53
C TYR A 84 3.35 -1.15 -17.86
N PRO A 85 2.48 -0.72 -18.80
CA PRO A 85 2.95 -0.08 -20.04
C PRO A 85 3.85 1.13 -19.75
N VAL A 86 4.90 1.31 -20.55
CA VAL A 86 5.98 2.31 -20.33
C VAL A 86 5.48 3.76 -20.20
N HIS A 87 4.29 4.05 -20.73
CA HIS A 87 3.68 5.39 -20.65
C HIS A 87 2.88 5.62 -19.36
N VAL A 88 2.74 4.60 -18.50
CA VAL A 88 2.05 4.75 -17.22
C VAL A 88 2.98 5.51 -16.26
N GLN A 89 2.44 6.55 -15.67
CA GLN A 89 3.09 7.32 -14.61
C GLN A 89 2.08 7.50 -13.48
N PHE A 90 2.44 7.15 -12.26
CA PHE A 90 1.56 7.27 -11.11
C PHE A 90 1.60 8.66 -10.50
N ASP A 91 0.43 9.23 -10.25
CA ASP A 91 0.28 10.46 -9.48
C ASP A 91 0.25 10.16 -7.98
N LEU A 92 -0.44 9.07 -7.62
CA LEU A 92 -0.57 8.61 -6.24
C LEU A 92 -0.21 7.14 -6.13
N CYS A 93 0.44 6.77 -5.02
CA CYS A 93 0.69 5.39 -4.64
C CYS A 93 0.25 5.14 -3.19
N LEU A 94 -0.51 4.08 -2.97
CA LEU A 94 -0.98 3.65 -1.66
C LEU A 94 -0.22 2.38 -1.28
N PHE A 95 0.76 2.50 -0.39
CA PHE A 95 1.65 1.39 -0.01
C PHE A 95 1.16 0.63 1.20
N TRP A 96 0.33 1.26 2.03
CA TRP A 96 -0.16 0.69 3.27
C TRP A 96 1.00 0.18 4.16
N ASP A 97 0.85 -1.03 4.72
CA ASP A 97 1.91 -1.69 5.51
C ASP A 97 2.95 -2.44 4.66
N PHE A 98 2.87 -2.39 3.33
CA PHE A 98 3.66 -3.24 2.43
C PHE A 98 5.17 -3.13 2.64
N LEU A 99 5.69 -1.92 2.87
CA LEU A 99 7.12 -1.70 3.08
C LEU A 99 7.67 -2.47 4.29
N ASN A 100 6.82 -2.80 5.27
CA ASN A 100 7.21 -3.56 6.46
C ASN A 100 7.33 -5.07 6.21
N LEU A 101 6.91 -5.55 5.05
CA LEU A 101 6.97 -6.96 4.68
C LEU A 101 8.25 -7.31 3.92
N LEU A 102 8.95 -6.29 3.41
CA LEU A 102 10.13 -6.44 2.58
C LEU A 102 11.39 -6.45 3.46
N ASP A 103 12.35 -7.34 3.18
CA ASP A 103 13.72 -7.15 3.64
C ASP A 103 14.42 -6.07 2.81
N ILE A 104 15.68 -5.77 3.13
CA ILE A 104 16.38 -4.66 2.48
C ILE A 104 16.61 -4.89 0.98
N ASP A 105 16.82 -6.12 0.58
CA ASP A 105 17.07 -6.45 -0.83
C ASP A 105 15.74 -6.44 -1.61
N ALA A 106 14.66 -6.97 -1.04
CA ALA A 106 13.32 -6.84 -1.60
C ALA A 106 12.85 -5.39 -1.67
N LEU A 107 13.22 -4.54 -0.70
CA LEU A 107 12.90 -3.12 -0.73
C LEU A 107 13.63 -2.39 -1.87
N ARG A 108 14.88 -2.74 -2.13
CA ARG A 108 15.65 -2.23 -3.29
C ARG A 108 15.07 -2.72 -4.62
N ALA A 109 14.66 -3.99 -4.68
CA ALA A 109 13.99 -4.55 -5.84
C ALA A 109 12.65 -3.84 -6.12
N PHE A 110 11.89 -3.54 -5.08
CA PHE A 110 10.66 -2.77 -5.16
C PHE A 110 10.92 -1.35 -5.70
N ASP A 111 11.94 -0.65 -5.18
CA ASP A 111 12.34 0.67 -5.69
C ASP A 111 12.69 0.61 -7.17
N ALA A 112 13.49 -0.37 -7.59
CA ALA A 112 13.88 -0.55 -8.98
C ALA A 112 12.69 -0.84 -9.90
N ALA A 113 11.74 -1.68 -9.46
CA ALA A 113 10.53 -2.03 -10.21
C ALA A 113 9.55 -0.84 -10.30
N LEU A 114 9.43 -0.03 -9.24
CA LEU A 114 8.54 1.11 -9.19
C LEU A 114 9.09 2.34 -9.94
N LYS A 115 10.41 2.51 -9.94
CA LYS A 115 11.10 3.69 -10.49
C LYS A 115 10.68 4.13 -11.89
N PRO A 116 10.43 3.24 -12.88
CA PRO A 116 9.97 3.64 -14.20
C PRO A 116 8.61 4.37 -14.20
N TYR A 117 7.83 4.20 -13.16
CA TYR A 117 6.45 4.69 -13.05
C TYR A 117 6.30 5.90 -12.12
N VAL A 118 7.41 6.38 -11.55
CA VAL A 118 7.45 7.52 -10.61
C VAL A 118 7.99 8.75 -11.32
N HIS A 119 7.38 9.90 -11.05
CA HIS A 119 7.85 11.22 -11.47
C HIS A 119 7.87 12.18 -10.26
N ARG A 120 8.46 13.37 -10.41
CA ARG A 120 8.60 14.35 -9.31
C ARG A 120 7.29 14.79 -8.66
N GLY A 121 6.18 14.66 -9.37
CA GLY A 121 4.85 14.95 -8.86
C GLY A 121 4.17 13.77 -8.17
N THR A 122 4.73 12.55 -8.27
CA THR A 122 4.20 11.36 -7.62
C THR A 122 4.22 11.54 -6.11
N ARG A 123 3.12 11.23 -5.45
CA ARG A 123 3.03 11.18 -4.00
C ARG A 123 2.65 9.78 -3.55
N ALA A 124 3.24 9.33 -2.46
CA ALA A 124 2.91 8.01 -1.90
C ALA A 124 2.60 8.11 -0.40
N HIS A 125 1.72 7.23 0.04
CA HIS A 125 1.31 7.09 1.44
C HIS A 125 1.53 5.66 1.90
N GLY A 126 1.91 5.49 3.16
CA GLY A 126 2.03 4.17 3.78
C GLY A 126 2.34 4.26 5.26
N PHE A 127 2.50 3.08 5.86
CA PHE A 127 2.85 2.95 7.27
C PHE A 127 4.19 2.22 7.39
N ALA A 128 5.06 2.72 8.25
CA ALA A 128 6.35 2.10 8.56
C ALA A 128 6.37 1.66 10.03
N ALA A 129 6.81 0.43 10.29
CA ALA A 129 7.06 -0.03 11.65
C ALA A 129 8.41 0.50 12.12
N MET A 130 8.41 1.17 13.26
CA MET A 130 9.65 1.70 13.86
C MET A 130 10.39 0.66 14.71
N ASN A 131 9.71 -0.43 15.09
CA ASN A 131 10.22 -1.37 16.09
C ASN A 131 9.75 -2.80 15.75
N ALA A 132 10.69 -3.76 15.85
CA ALA A 132 10.44 -5.19 15.62
C ALA A 132 9.56 -5.86 16.70
N MET A 133 9.25 -5.18 17.79
CA MET A 133 8.54 -5.76 18.93
C MET A 133 7.04 -5.98 18.68
N HIS A 134 6.48 -5.48 17.59
CA HIS A 134 5.09 -5.70 17.23
C HIS A 134 5.04 -6.63 16.02
N ALA A 135 4.51 -7.85 16.22
CA ALA A 135 4.06 -8.64 15.09
C ALA A 135 2.96 -7.83 14.39
N LEU A 136 3.24 -7.33 13.20
CA LEU A 136 2.22 -6.62 12.42
C LEU A 136 1.19 -7.64 11.95
N SER A 137 -0.05 -7.46 12.35
CA SER A 137 -1.18 -7.99 11.60
C SER A 137 -1.13 -7.36 10.22
N ILE A 138 -1.37 -8.13 9.17
CA ILE A 138 -1.56 -7.57 7.85
C ILE A 138 -2.99 -7.03 7.81
N HIS A 139 -3.11 -5.77 7.45
CA HIS A 139 -4.40 -5.12 7.31
C HIS A 139 -4.71 -4.89 5.84
N HIS A 140 -5.98 -5.04 5.50
CA HIS A 140 -6.52 -4.52 4.25
C HIS A 140 -7.11 -3.14 4.51
N TYR A 141 -6.63 -2.18 3.76
CA TYR A 141 -7.04 -0.78 3.90
C TYR A 141 -7.99 -0.38 2.77
N GLY A 142 -9.03 0.38 3.12
CA GLY A 142 -9.91 1.04 2.17
C GLY A 142 -10.00 2.53 2.46
N VAL A 143 -9.92 3.37 1.44
CA VAL A 143 -10.11 4.81 1.57
C VAL A 143 -11.60 5.11 1.59
N ARG A 144 -12.11 5.59 2.74
CA ARG A 144 -13.53 5.92 2.93
C ARG A 144 -13.81 7.40 2.68
N SER A 145 -12.90 8.25 3.15
CA SER A 145 -12.95 9.70 2.96
C SER A 145 -11.54 10.26 2.82
N ALA A 146 -11.39 11.57 2.76
CA ALA A 146 -10.08 12.22 2.65
C ALA A 146 -9.16 11.92 3.85
N ASP A 147 -9.70 11.54 5.00
CA ASP A 147 -8.98 11.32 6.26
C ASP A 147 -9.38 10.02 6.99
N GLU A 148 -10.33 9.24 6.45
CA GLU A 148 -10.80 8.00 7.07
C GLU A 148 -10.39 6.78 6.24
N LEU A 149 -9.81 5.82 6.93
CA LEU A 149 -9.47 4.50 6.43
C LEU A 149 -10.35 3.44 7.07
N VAL A 150 -10.88 2.55 6.27
CA VAL A 150 -11.49 1.31 6.74
C VAL A 150 -10.40 0.26 6.81
N VAL A 151 -10.17 -0.29 7.99
CA VAL A 151 -9.11 -1.25 8.26
C VAL A 151 -9.74 -2.59 8.59
N ARG A 152 -9.27 -3.65 7.93
CA ARG A 152 -9.71 -5.02 8.17
C ARG A 152 -8.51 -5.90 8.43
N ASP A 153 -8.53 -6.61 9.52
CA ASP A 153 -7.51 -7.62 9.80
C ASP A 153 -7.63 -8.78 8.81
N ASP A 154 -6.50 -9.22 8.30
CA ASP A 154 -6.40 -10.53 7.66
C ASP A 154 -5.87 -11.55 8.69
N PRO A 155 -6.75 -12.34 9.34
CA PRO A 155 -6.35 -13.27 10.38
C PRO A 155 -5.48 -14.42 9.85
N LEU A 156 -5.48 -14.65 8.53
CA LEU A 156 -4.72 -15.72 7.89
C LEU A 156 -3.33 -15.24 7.44
N ALA A 157 -3.12 -13.94 7.29
CA ALA A 157 -1.89 -13.36 6.79
C ALA A 157 -1.01 -12.78 7.91
N ARG A 158 -0.60 -13.62 8.86
CA ARG A 158 0.42 -13.22 9.85
C ARG A 158 1.80 -13.33 9.21
N ARG A 159 2.37 -12.22 8.84
CA ARG A 159 3.77 -12.13 8.41
C ARG A 159 4.61 -11.43 9.46
N ALA A 160 5.87 -11.84 9.60
CA ALA A 160 6.81 -11.13 10.45
C ALA A 160 7.07 -9.74 9.87
N ALA A 161 6.82 -8.71 10.66
CA ALA A 161 7.23 -7.37 10.28
C ALA A 161 8.76 -7.28 10.23
N ARG A 162 9.23 -6.58 9.21
CA ARG A 162 10.64 -6.23 9.03
C ARG A 162 10.77 -4.71 9.15
N PRO A 163 10.82 -4.17 10.37
CA PRO A 163 10.88 -2.72 10.56
C PRO A 163 12.21 -2.19 10.04
N HIS A 164 12.12 -1.07 9.35
CA HIS A 164 13.29 -0.39 8.82
C HIS A 164 13.48 0.97 9.50
N PRO A 165 14.68 1.25 10.04
CA PRO A 165 15.01 2.61 10.44
C PRO A 165 14.82 3.57 9.27
N GLN A 166 14.35 4.78 9.54
CA GLN A 166 14.07 5.79 8.51
C GLN A 166 15.27 6.06 7.60
N ALA A 167 16.49 6.04 8.15
CA ALA A 167 17.72 6.21 7.38
C ALA A 167 17.90 5.09 6.33
N LEU A 168 17.52 3.87 6.66
CA LEU A 168 17.62 2.72 5.78
C LEU A 168 16.54 2.75 4.69
N LEU A 169 15.30 3.12 5.05
CA LEU A 169 14.25 3.38 4.05
C LEU A 169 14.70 4.44 3.05
N LYS A 170 15.29 5.54 3.52
CA LYS A 170 15.81 6.61 2.65
C LYS A 170 16.94 6.14 1.72
N GLN A 171 17.75 5.18 2.14
CA GLN A 171 18.82 4.61 1.29
C GLN A 171 18.29 3.61 0.27
N ALA A 172 17.24 2.88 0.61
CA ALA A 172 16.68 1.83 -0.22
C ALA A 172 15.67 2.35 -1.24
N LEU A 173 14.85 3.33 -0.85
CA LEU A 173 13.88 3.98 -1.73
C LEU A 173 14.55 5.20 -2.40
N THR A 174 15.10 4.99 -3.60
CA THR A 174 15.83 6.04 -4.33
C THR A 174 14.93 6.86 -5.25
N CYS A 175 13.80 6.30 -5.67
CA CYS A 175 12.83 7.01 -6.51
C CYS A 175 11.82 7.85 -5.72
N LEU A 176 11.78 7.68 -4.38
CA LEU A 176 10.88 8.38 -3.47
C LEU A 176 11.63 8.94 -2.26
N GLU A 177 11.25 10.11 -1.82
CA GLU A 177 11.78 10.75 -0.61
C GLU A 177 10.68 10.92 0.44
N ILE A 178 10.97 10.55 1.71
CA ILE A 178 10.04 10.79 2.83
C ILE A 178 10.00 12.30 3.11
N LYS A 179 8.85 12.90 2.87
CA LYS A 179 8.60 14.34 3.11
C LYS A 179 8.02 14.62 4.50
N ARG A 180 7.19 13.71 5.00
CA ARG A 180 6.58 13.81 6.32
C ARG A 180 6.46 12.44 6.95
N GLY A 181 6.54 12.40 8.27
CA GLY A 181 6.24 11.24 9.09
C GLY A 181 5.50 11.67 10.34
N THR A 182 4.44 10.96 10.70
CA THR A 182 3.67 11.16 11.93
C THR A 182 3.66 9.88 12.72
N LEU A 183 4.16 9.94 13.97
CA LEU A 183 4.13 8.79 14.87
C LEU A 183 2.70 8.58 15.38
N LEU A 184 2.16 7.41 15.12
CA LEU A 184 0.83 7.01 15.58
C LEU A 184 0.92 6.43 17.01
N ARG A 185 -0.23 6.40 17.71
CA ARG A 185 -0.29 5.97 19.12
C ARG A 185 0.16 4.53 19.33
N GLU A 186 -0.09 3.66 18.35
CA GLU A 186 0.31 2.24 18.37
C GLU A 186 1.78 2.01 17.98
N GLY A 187 2.55 3.08 17.75
CA GLY A 187 4.00 2.99 17.47
C GLY A 187 4.37 2.81 15.99
N ARG A 188 3.41 2.83 15.06
CA ARG A 188 3.67 2.92 13.63
C ARG A 188 3.97 4.37 13.24
N LEU A 189 4.74 4.55 12.20
CA LEU A 189 4.98 5.83 11.56
C LEU A 189 4.14 5.90 10.28
N GLU A 190 3.16 6.79 10.23
CA GLU A 190 2.50 7.15 8.98
C GLU A 190 3.43 8.04 8.16
N VAL A 191 3.64 7.72 6.89
CA VAL A 191 4.60 8.40 6.02
C VAL A 191 3.95 8.93 4.75
N LEU A 192 4.37 10.13 4.37
CA LEU A 192 4.11 10.73 3.07
C LEU A 192 5.43 10.84 2.32
N LEU A 193 5.49 10.22 1.13
CA LEU A 193 6.63 10.23 0.27
C LEU A 193 6.33 11.02 -1.01
N GLN A 194 7.38 11.48 -1.68
CA GLN A 194 7.29 12.18 -2.95
C GLN A 194 8.38 11.71 -3.90
N GLY A 195 8.04 11.65 -5.19
CA GLY A 195 8.98 11.34 -6.26
C GLY A 195 10.15 12.34 -6.34
N VAL A 196 11.33 11.84 -6.66
CA VAL A 196 12.60 12.59 -6.73
C VAL A 196 12.89 13.04 -8.15
#